data_b58c46b09007367fa75abd2a360f34f0
#
_entry.id   b58c46b09007367fa75abd2a360f34f0
#
_cell.length_a   1.000
_cell.length_b   1.000
_cell.length_c   1.000
_cell.angle_alpha   90.00
_cell.angle_beta   90.00
_cell.angle_gamma   90.00
#
_symmetry.space_group_name_H-M   'P 1'
#
loop_
_entity.id
_entity.type
_entity.pdbx_description
1 polymer ?
#
loop_
_entity_poly.entity_id
_entity_poly.type
_entity_poly.pdbx_seq_one_letter_code
_entity_poly.pdbx_strand_id
1 'polypeptide(L)'
;DLITFGSPLTHAEFLLARSKNDLEARQKDRELATCPPIGEVLDEWQLEHARAIGLLEEGQASLSAFPDRQVKDGWTLHHGAAFAVVRWTNVHDHAKFIFCGDLISGPLSPAFGQGIEDRDLAKIDKQSASFTHTRYWSADQSRERLTTFRNAINVLDED
;
A
#
# COMPACT_ATOMS: atom_id res chain seq x y z
N ASP A 1 -2.42 11.20 -1.11
CA ASP A 1 -3.19 9.97 -1.40
C ASP A 1 -2.56 9.20 -2.56
N LEU A 2 -2.61 7.87 -2.49
CA LEU A 2 -2.26 6.95 -3.57
C LEU A 2 -3.50 6.09 -3.86
N ILE A 3 -3.89 6.03 -5.13
CA ILE A 3 -5.04 5.23 -5.53
C ILE A 3 -4.62 4.29 -6.64
N THR A 4 -4.95 3.01 -6.48
CA THR A 4 -4.76 1.99 -7.52
C THR A 4 -6.11 1.42 -7.95
N PHE A 5 -6.27 1.20 -9.25
CA PHE A 5 -7.46 0.61 -9.84
C PHE A 5 -7.07 -0.61 -10.65
N GLY A 6 -7.72 -1.74 -10.39
CA GLY A 6 -7.49 -2.96 -11.15
C GLY A 6 -6.03 -3.42 -11.15
N SER A 7 -5.33 -3.23 -10.03
CA SER A 7 -3.89 -3.46 -9.96
C SER A 7 -3.55 -4.95 -10.03
N PRO A 8 -2.59 -5.37 -10.90
CA PRO A 8 -2.10 -6.73 -10.93
C PRO A 8 -1.19 -7.08 -9.75
N LEU A 9 -0.86 -6.14 -8.88
CA LEU A 9 0.01 -6.35 -7.70
C LEU A 9 -0.56 -7.35 -6.70
N THR A 10 -1.85 -7.70 -6.79
CA THR A 10 -2.40 -8.85 -6.04
C THR A 10 -1.66 -10.16 -6.33
N HIS A 11 -0.99 -10.25 -7.48
CA HIS A 11 -0.18 -11.37 -7.91
C HIS A 11 1.33 -11.12 -7.72
N ALA A 12 1.71 -10.25 -6.78
CA ALA A 12 3.10 -9.84 -6.56
C ALA A 12 4.05 -11.01 -6.30
N GLU A 13 3.58 -12.07 -5.64
CA GLU A 13 4.38 -13.27 -5.39
C GLU A 13 4.82 -14.00 -6.70
N PHE A 14 4.13 -13.77 -7.81
CA PHE A 14 4.47 -14.32 -9.13
C PHE A 14 5.11 -13.29 -10.05
N LEU A 15 4.74 -12.02 -9.92
CA LEU A 15 5.20 -10.94 -10.80
C LEU A 15 6.51 -10.32 -10.33
N LEU A 16 6.69 -10.19 -9.01
CA LEU A 16 7.79 -9.48 -8.39
C LEU A 16 8.72 -10.40 -7.59
N ALA A 17 8.35 -11.65 -7.39
CA ALA A 17 9.09 -12.61 -6.58
C ALA A 17 8.96 -14.03 -7.18
N ARG A 18 9.62 -15.00 -6.55
CA ARG A 18 9.54 -16.43 -6.94
C ARG A 18 8.55 -17.20 -6.07
N SER A 19 8.16 -16.63 -4.95
CA SER A 19 7.23 -17.18 -3.98
C SER A 19 6.83 -16.12 -2.96
N LYS A 20 5.85 -16.41 -2.12
CA LYS A 20 5.47 -15.54 -0.99
C LYS A 20 6.64 -15.26 -0.04
N ASN A 21 7.43 -16.27 0.29
CA ASN A 21 8.60 -16.10 1.18
C ASN A 21 9.67 -15.20 0.53
N ASP A 22 9.87 -15.31 -0.78
CA ASP A 22 10.79 -14.44 -1.52
C ASP A 22 10.28 -13.00 -1.57
N LEU A 23 8.95 -12.80 -1.73
CA LEU A 23 8.34 -11.47 -1.65
C LEU A 23 8.59 -10.83 -0.27
N GLU A 24 8.33 -11.57 0.80
CA GLU A 24 8.56 -11.12 2.17
C GLU A 24 10.05 -10.82 2.45
N ALA A 25 10.97 -11.62 1.91
CA ALA A 25 12.40 -11.38 2.02
C ALA A 25 12.79 -10.07 1.32
N ARG A 26 12.34 -9.86 0.08
CA ARG A 26 12.60 -8.62 -0.68
C ARG A 26 12.03 -7.36 0.00
N GLN A 27 10.89 -7.50 0.68
CA GLN A 27 10.32 -6.40 1.47
C GLN A 27 11.20 -6.09 2.69
N LYS A 28 11.73 -7.12 3.38
CA LYS A 28 12.68 -6.94 4.50
C LYS A 28 14.01 -6.36 4.03
N ASP A 29 14.48 -6.78 2.86
CA ASP A 29 15.71 -6.30 2.24
C ASP A 29 15.53 -4.92 1.56
N ARG A 30 14.35 -4.32 1.69
CA ARG A 30 14.01 -2.99 1.16
C ARG A 30 14.03 -2.88 -0.36
N GLU A 31 13.97 -3.99 -1.08
CA GLU A 31 13.77 -3.97 -2.53
C GLU A 31 12.34 -3.57 -2.92
N LEU A 32 11.37 -3.90 -2.07
CA LEU A 32 9.95 -3.62 -2.27
C LEU A 32 9.37 -2.92 -1.03
N ALA A 33 8.63 -1.86 -1.25
CA ALA A 33 7.98 -1.12 -0.17
C ALA A 33 6.68 -1.81 0.31
N THR A 34 6.34 -1.59 1.59
CA THR A 34 5.05 -1.98 2.19
C THR A 34 4.32 -0.74 2.72
N CYS A 35 3.03 -0.86 3.03
CA CYS A 35 2.23 0.20 3.63
C CYS A 35 1.52 -0.33 4.90
N PRO A 36 1.90 0.10 6.11
CA PRO A 36 3.05 0.97 6.38
C PRO A 36 4.38 0.30 6.02
N PRO A 37 5.46 1.07 5.84
CA PRO A 37 6.77 0.51 5.57
C PRO A 37 7.25 -0.35 6.74
N ILE A 38 7.95 -1.46 6.42
CA ILE A 38 8.66 -2.24 7.42
C ILE A 38 9.80 -1.36 7.93
N GLY A 39 9.79 -1.06 9.22
CA GLY A 39 10.77 -0.16 9.82
C GLY A 39 12.18 -0.71 9.79
N GLU A 40 13.13 0.21 9.90
CA GLU A 40 14.56 -0.10 9.96
C GLU A 40 14.92 -0.77 11.27
N VAL A 41 15.75 -1.81 11.22
CA VAL A 41 16.42 -2.35 12.42
C VAL A 41 17.66 -1.52 12.65
N LEU A 42 17.63 -0.68 13.69
CA LEU A 42 18.72 0.23 14.03
C LEU A 42 19.84 -0.50 14.76
N ASP A 43 21.09 -0.15 14.45
CA ASP A 43 22.25 -0.55 15.23
C ASP A 43 22.29 0.20 16.60
N GLU A 44 23.18 -0.24 17.50
CA GLU A 44 23.28 0.33 18.86
C GLU A 44 23.55 1.84 18.83
N TRP A 45 24.46 2.30 17.96
CA TRP A 45 24.76 3.72 17.82
C TRP A 45 23.55 4.51 17.29
N GLN A 46 22.85 3.98 16.30
CA GLN A 46 21.64 4.60 15.75
C GLN A 46 20.54 4.71 16.80
N LEU A 47 20.36 3.66 17.63
CA LEU A 47 19.41 3.65 18.73
C LEU A 47 19.73 4.70 19.79
N GLU A 48 20.99 4.76 20.22
CA GLU A 48 21.45 5.77 21.21
C GLU A 48 21.26 7.18 20.66
N HIS A 49 21.65 7.42 19.41
CA HIS A 49 21.55 8.74 18.81
C HIS A 49 20.09 9.16 18.62
N ALA A 50 19.23 8.26 18.14
CA ALA A 50 17.79 8.51 17.97
C ALA A 50 17.11 8.84 19.32
N ARG A 51 17.48 8.16 20.41
CA ARG A 51 17.01 8.45 21.76
C ARG A 51 17.51 9.80 22.27
N ALA A 52 18.79 10.09 22.05
CA ALA A 52 19.40 11.34 22.52
C ALA A 52 18.70 12.60 21.97
N ILE A 53 18.17 12.52 20.76
CA ILE A 53 17.49 13.62 20.08
C ILE A 53 15.95 13.53 20.16
N GLY A 54 15.42 12.57 20.95
CA GLY A 54 13.98 12.47 21.24
C GLY A 54 13.13 11.93 20.09
N LEU A 55 13.74 11.25 19.12
CA LEU A 55 13.02 10.65 17.98
C LEU A 55 12.58 9.21 18.22
N LEU A 56 13.12 8.55 19.21
CA LEU A 56 12.78 7.18 19.57
C LEU A 56 12.28 7.15 21.03
N GLU A 57 11.06 6.74 21.22
CA GLU A 57 10.52 6.46 22.54
C GLU A 57 11.00 5.10 23.06
N GLU A 58 10.96 4.89 24.38
CA GLU A 58 11.36 3.63 24.97
C GLU A 58 10.46 2.48 24.46
N GLY A 59 11.07 1.44 23.89
CA GLY A 59 10.38 0.30 23.29
C GLY A 59 10.11 0.37 21.79
N GLN A 60 10.41 1.49 21.13
CA GLN A 60 10.38 1.57 19.67
C GLN A 60 11.65 0.98 19.06
N ALA A 61 11.51 0.11 18.06
CA ALA A 61 12.61 -0.58 17.39
C ALA A 61 12.86 -0.15 15.94
N SER A 62 11.98 0.70 15.37
CA SER A 62 12.07 1.05 13.95
C SER A 62 11.57 2.46 13.65
N LEU A 63 12.19 3.11 12.67
CA LEU A 63 11.87 4.48 12.25
C LEU A 63 11.70 4.55 10.73
N SER A 64 10.85 5.46 10.26
CA SER A 64 10.77 5.85 8.84
C SER A 64 11.93 6.75 8.41
N ALA A 65 12.66 7.32 9.37
CA ALA A 65 13.95 7.99 9.20
C ALA A 65 14.89 7.48 10.29
N PHE A 66 16.17 7.37 9.99
CA PHE A 66 17.16 6.82 10.90
C PHE A 66 18.49 7.61 10.83
N PRO A 67 19.28 7.62 11.91
CA PRO A 67 20.60 8.22 11.91
C PRO A 67 21.54 7.54 10.91
N ASP A 68 22.26 8.33 10.11
CA ASP A 68 23.21 7.83 9.13
C ASP A 68 24.55 8.59 9.26
N ARG A 69 25.63 7.85 9.56
CA ARG A 69 26.99 8.41 9.71
C ARG A 69 27.56 8.98 8.42
N GLN A 70 27.01 8.59 7.27
CA GLN A 70 27.50 9.00 5.95
C GLN A 70 26.83 10.27 5.43
N VAL A 71 25.75 10.70 6.07
CA VAL A 71 24.96 11.88 5.68
C VAL A 71 25.38 13.09 6.52
N LYS A 72 25.57 14.24 5.90
CA LYS A 72 26.06 15.46 6.54
C LYS A 72 25.26 15.86 7.79
N ASP A 73 23.94 15.72 7.76
CA ASP A 73 23.06 16.03 8.89
C ASP A 73 22.71 14.80 9.74
N GLY A 74 23.35 13.67 9.46
CA GLY A 74 23.22 12.44 10.22
C GLY A 74 21.90 11.68 10.07
N TRP A 75 21.09 12.01 9.04
CA TRP A 75 19.75 11.39 8.83
C TRP A 75 19.55 10.90 7.42
N THR A 76 18.93 9.72 7.31
CA THR A 76 18.45 9.16 6.05
C THR A 76 17.00 8.72 6.20
N LEU A 77 16.18 9.01 5.18
CA LEU A 77 14.82 8.51 5.11
C LEU A 77 14.83 7.03 4.67
N HIS A 78 13.98 6.23 5.30
CA HIS A 78 13.66 4.90 4.82
C HIS A 78 13.11 4.99 3.38
N HIS A 79 13.50 4.07 2.49
CA HIS A 79 13.05 4.09 1.08
C HIS A 79 11.51 4.08 0.93
N GLY A 80 10.80 3.44 1.85
CA GLY A 80 9.34 3.40 1.92
C GLY A 80 8.71 4.51 2.77
N ALA A 81 9.45 5.53 3.24
CA ALA A 81 8.94 6.55 4.16
C ALA A 81 7.69 7.25 3.65
N ALA A 82 7.56 7.45 2.34
CA ALA A 82 6.36 8.03 1.72
C ALA A 82 5.09 7.21 2.06
N PHE A 83 5.20 5.89 2.18
CA PHE A 83 4.07 5.01 2.50
C PHE A 83 3.70 4.99 3.99
N ALA A 84 4.49 5.64 4.87
CA ALA A 84 4.10 5.86 6.26
C ALA A 84 3.04 6.94 6.42
N VAL A 85 2.95 7.88 5.47
CA VAL A 85 2.10 9.08 5.55
C VAL A 85 1.05 9.16 4.45
N VAL A 86 1.12 8.30 3.45
CA VAL A 86 0.15 8.27 2.35
C VAL A 86 -1.02 7.37 2.69
N ARG A 87 -2.24 7.86 2.46
CA ARG A 87 -3.42 7.00 2.42
C ARG A 87 -3.42 6.27 1.07
N TRP A 88 -3.28 4.95 1.10
CA TRP A 88 -3.34 4.11 -0.10
C TRP A 88 -4.68 3.38 -0.17
N THR A 89 -5.50 3.75 -1.13
CA THR A 89 -6.75 3.07 -1.44
C THR A 89 -6.59 2.23 -2.71
N ASN A 90 -6.84 0.94 -2.59
CA ASN A 90 -6.85 0.01 -3.71
C ASN A 90 -8.28 -0.36 -4.07
N VAL A 91 -8.71 0.03 -5.26
CA VAL A 91 -10.05 -0.28 -5.77
C VAL A 91 -9.93 -1.45 -6.74
N HIS A 92 -10.59 -2.55 -6.41
CA HIS A 92 -10.59 -3.77 -7.22
C HIS A 92 -11.99 -4.35 -7.37
N ASP A 93 -12.16 -5.24 -8.34
CA ASP A 93 -13.40 -5.98 -8.57
C ASP A 93 -13.03 -7.43 -8.87
N HIS A 94 -13.02 -8.28 -7.85
CA HIS A 94 -12.59 -9.65 -8.04
C HIS A 94 -13.58 -10.44 -8.90
N ALA A 95 -13.04 -11.31 -9.77
CA ALA A 95 -13.82 -12.13 -10.67
C ALA A 95 -14.68 -13.14 -9.89
N LYS A 96 -15.98 -13.11 -10.14
CA LYS A 96 -16.92 -14.17 -9.69
C LYS A 96 -16.91 -15.37 -10.63
N PHE A 97 -16.69 -15.11 -11.92
CA PHE A 97 -16.57 -16.08 -13.00
C PHE A 97 -15.58 -15.57 -14.05
N ILE A 98 -15.13 -16.44 -14.96
CA ILE A 98 -14.12 -16.13 -15.99
C ILE A 98 -14.45 -14.86 -16.81
N PHE A 99 -15.73 -14.50 -16.94
CA PHE A 99 -16.16 -13.34 -17.72
C PHE A 99 -16.79 -12.21 -16.88
N CYS A 100 -16.80 -12.32 -15.55
CA CYS A 100 -17.44 -11.36 -14.66
C CYS A 100 -16.44 -10.87 -13.62
N GLY A 101 -16.23 -9.56 -13.55
CA GLY A 101 -15.26 -8.92 -12.68
C GLY A 101 -13.89 -8.73 -13.35
N ASP A 102 -12.87 -8.55 -12.54
CA ASP A 102 -11.49 -8.36 -12.99
C ASP A 102 -10.62 -9.55 -12.54
N LEU A 103 -10.13 -10.32 -13.52
CA LEU A 103 -9.28 -11.50 -13.26
C LEU A 103 -7.88 -11.15 -12.77
N ILE A 104 -7.46 -9.90 -12.99
CA ILE A 104 -6.08 -9.47 -12.75
C ILE A 104 -5.98 -8.75 -11.40
N SER A 105 -7.08 -8.14 -10.94
CA SER A 105 -7.09 -7.35 -9.73
C SER A 105 -7.58 -8.12 -8.51
N GLY A 106 -7.19 -7.64 -7.33
CA GLY A 106 -7.61 -8.18 -6.05
C GLY A 106 -7.09 -7.32 -4.88
N PRO A 107 -7.26 -7.79 -3.65
CA PRO A 107 -6.78 -7.08 -2.48
C PRO A 107 -5.25 -7.01 -2.46
N LEU A 108 -4.69 -5.87 -2.06
CA LEU A 108 -3.25 -5.65 -1.93
C LEU A 108 -2.76 -5.73 -0.48
N SER A 109 -3.62 -5.48 0.49
CA SER A 109 -3.24 -5.47 1.91
C SER A 109 -2.59 -6.78 2.39
N PRO A 110 -2.96 -7.99 1.90
CA PRO A 110 -2.30 -9.23 2.32
C PRO A 110 -0.84 -9.34 1.87
N ALA A 111 -0.48 -8.68 0.76
CA ALA A 111 0.88 -8.74 0.20
C ALA A 111 1.73 -7.52 0.60
N PHE A 112 1.14 -6.35 0.70
CA PHE A 112 1.86 -5.08 0.85
C PHE A 112 1.59 -4.34 2.17
N GLY A 113 0.77 -4.91 3.06
CA GLY A 113 0.56 -4.40 4.42
C GLY A 113 -0.81 -3.76 4.68
N GLN A 114 -1.17 -3.74 5.96
CA GLN A 114 -2.51 -3.37 6.45
C GLN A 114 -2.81 -1.86 6.38
N GLY A 115 -1.86 -1.02 5.98
CA GLY A 115 -2.09 0.39 5.70
C GLY A 115 -2.78 0.65 4.36
N ILE A 116 -3.02 -0.42 3.57
CA ILE A 116 -3.75 -0.32 2.31
C ILE A 116 -5.24 -0.56 2.57
N GLU A 117 -6.06 0.37 2.14
CA GLU A 117 -7.51 0.23 2.18
C GLU A 117 -8.02 -0.44 0.90
N ASP A 118 -8.34 -1.74 0.98
CA ASP A 118 -8.91 -2.47 -0.15
C ASP A 118 -10.42 -2.22 -0.28
N ARG A 119 -10.85 -1.73 -1.42
CA ARG A 119 -12.26 -1.48 -1.79
C ARG A 119 -12.71 -2.41 -2.91
N ASP A 120 -13.49 -3.42 -2.54
CA ASP A 120 -14.03 -4.42 -3.46
C ASP A 120 -15.34 -3.95 -4.09
N LEU A 121 -15.32 -3.60 -5.37
CA LEU A 121 -16.50 -3.14 -6.10
C LEU A 121 -17.59 -4.21 -6.22
N ALA A 122 -17.24 -5.49 -6.23
CA ALA A 122 -18.20 -6.57 -6.26
C ALA A 122 -19.07 -6.64 -4.98
N LYS A 123 -18.56 -6.10 -3.86
CA LYS A 123 -19.32 -5.99 -2.61
C LYS A 123 -20.16 -4.72 -2.54
N ILE A 124 -19.71 -3.66 -3.21
CA ILE A 124 -20.35 -2.34 -3.21
C ILE A 124 -21.51 -2.31 -4.20
N ASP A 125 -21.31 -2.84 -5.41
CA ASP A 125 -22.30 -2.84 -6.47
C ASP A 125 -22.63 -4.26 -6.93
N LYS A 126 -23.84 -4.72 -6.57
CA LYS A 126 -24.33 -6.05 -6.91
C LYS A 126 -24.68 -6.21 -8.40
N GLN A 127 -24.72 -5.13 -9.17
CA GLN A 127 -25.10 -5.14 -10.59
C GLN A 127 -23.93 -5.36 -11.55
N SER A 128 -22.72 -5.54 -11.05
CA SER A 128 -21.54 -5.81 -11.87
C SER A 128 -21.65 -7.18 -12.54
N ALA A 129 -22.14 -7.20 -13.76
CA ALA A 129 -22.34 -8.41 -14.55
C ALA A 129 -21.36 -8.55 -15.72
N SER A 130 -20.37 -7.67 -15.88
CA SER A 130 -19.46 -7.67 -17.04
C SER A 130 -18.01 -7.52 -16.64
N PHE A 131 -17.12 -7.83 -17.58
CA PHE A 131 -15.66 -7.69 -17.43
C PHE A 131 -15.27 -6.27 -17.05
N THR A 132 -14.77 -6.08 -15.84
CA THR A 132 -14.61 -4.76 -15.20
C THR A 132 -13.26 -4.12 -15.48
N HIS A 133 -12.23 -4.89 -15.84
CA HIS A 133 -10.86 -4.38 -15.98
C HIS A 133 -10.72 -3.11 -16.84
N THR A 134 -11.48 -3.01 -17.92
CA THR A 134 -11.48 -1.83 -18.81
C THR A 134 -12.54 -0.79 -18.47
N ARG A 135 -13.36 -1.01 -17.44
CA ARG A 135 -14.57 -0.23 -17.15
C ARG A 135 -14.53 0.56 -15.85
N TYR A 136 -13.38 0.61 -15.18
CA TYR A 136 -13.25 1.42 -13.95
C TYR A 136 -13.63 2.90 -14.14
N TRP A 137 -13.43 3.42 -15.34
CA TRP A 137 -13.67 4.83 -15.70
C TRP A 137 -14.92 5.06 -16.58
N SER A 138 -15.78 4.07 -16.71
CA SER A 138 -16.99 4.21 -17.54
C SER A 138 -17.95 5.21 -16.93
N ALA A 139 -18.57 6.06 -17.77
CA ALA A 139 -19.50 7.09 -17.36
C ALA A 139 -20.85 6.53 -16.83
N ASP A 140 -21.13 5.26 -17.12
CA ASP A 140 -22.31 4.52 -16.70
C ASP A 140 -22.16 3.83 -15.34
N GLN A 141 -21.22 4.29 -14.52
CA GLN A 141 -20.97 3.76 -13.17
C GLN A 141 -22.20 3.96 -12.27
N SER A 142 -22.41 3.00 -11.37
CA SER A 142 -23.39 3.17 -10.31
C SER A 142 -23.00 4.34 -9.37
N ARG A 143 -24.00 4.90 -8.71
CA ARG A 143 -23.77 5.98 -7.74
C ARG A 143 -22.83 5.56 -6.61
N GLU A 144 -22.93 4.30 -6.19
CA GLU A 144 -22.10 3.70 -5.15
C GLU A 144 -20.64 3.63 -5.57
N ARG A 145 -20.35 3.26 -6.82
CA ARG A 145 -18.99 3.24 -7.38
C ARG A 145 -18.40 4.64 -7.45
N LEU A 146 -19.17 5.61 -7.97
CA LEU A 146 -18.73 7.00 -8.03
C LEU A 146 -18.44 7.56 -6.64
N THR A 147 -19.26 7.24 -5.64
CA THR A 147 -19.02 7.63 -4.25
C THR A 147 -17.72 7.01 -3.72
N THR A 148 -17.47 5.72 -3.99
CA THR A 148 -16.23 5.05 -3.60
C THR A 148 -15.01 5.74 -4.22
N PHE A 149 -15.09 6.10 -5.50
CA PHE A 149 -13.99 6.81 -6.18
C PHE A 149 -13.76 8.22 -5.62
N ARG A 150 -14.84 8.97 -5.38
CA ARG A 150 -14.75 10.30 -4.78
C ARG A 150 -14.11 10.26 -3.39
N ASN A 151 -14.51 9.29 -2.56
CA ASN A 151 -13.93 9.11 -1.24
C ASN A 151 -12.46 8.70 -1.32
N ALA A 152 -12.09 7.85 -2.30
CA ALA A 152 -10.72 7.43 -2.49
C ALA A 152 -9.79 8.59 -2.89
N ILE A 153 -10.25 9.50 -3.76
CA ILE A 153 -9.49 10.69 -4.20
C ILE A 153 -9.62 11.89 -3.26
N ASN A 154 -10.38 11.73 -2.18
CA ASN A 154 -10.53 12.76 -1.14
C ASN A 154 -10.97 14.15 -1.66
N VAL A 155 -11.81 14.20 -2.69
CA VAL A 155 -12.27 15.46 -3.31
C VAL A 155 -13.23 16.26 -2.39
N LEU A 156 -13.69 15.63 -1.32
CA LEU A 156 -14.70 16.18 -0.42
C LEU A 156 -14.23 16.21 1.04
N ASP A 157 -12.94 16.28 1.31
CA ASP A 157 -12.49 16.61 2.66
C ASP A 157 -12.98 18.02 2.96
N GLU A 158 -14.08 18.09 3.68
CA GLU A 158 -14.44 19.28 4.45
C GLU A 158 -13.48 19.28 5.64
N ASP A 159 -12.66 20.32 5.74
CA ASP A 159 -11.73 20.61 6.85
C ASP A 159 -12.46 20.66 8.21
#